data_793c0ff096956170086716b4f02df162
#
_entry.id   793c0ff096956170086716b4f02df162
#
_cell.length_a   1.000
_cell.length_b   1.000
_cell.length_c   1.000
_cell.angle_alpha   90.00
_cell.angle_beta   90.00
_cell.angle_gamma   90.00
#
_symmetry.space_group_name_H-M   'P 1'
#
loop_
_entity.id
_entity.type
_entity.pdbx_description
1 polymer ?
#
loop_
_entity_poly.entity_id
_entity_poly.type
_entity_poly.pdbx_seq_one_letter_code
_entity_poly.pdbx_strand_id
1 'polypeptide(L)'
;MKDVIKRFYDEVLNADDLDVADEIVGPGFAPRGGDVTGPEALKQTARYLRSALPDLRFDIEDMIAEGDRVATRWTLRGTHEGDFFGFPPTGKPLEVRACVVFRMEDGKVAEIWPVIDSSSLAAARG
;
A
#
# COMPACT_ATOMS: atom_id res chain seq x y z
N MET A 1 3.74 -15.70 7.02
CA MET A 1 3.10 -14.86 5.99
C MET A 1 2.61 -13.52 6.53
N LYS A 2 1.85 -13.54 7.64
CA LYS A 2 1.35 -12.30 8.22
C LYS A 2 2.45 -11.33 8.62
N ASP A 3 3.58 -11.84 9.09
CA ASP A 3 4.71 -11.00 9.50
C ASP A 3 5.28 -10.20 8.33
N VAL A 4 5.35 -10.82 7.15
CA VAL A 4 5.82 -10.15 5.93
C VAL A 4 4.89 -9.01 5.56
N ILE A 5 3.58 -9.24 5.64
CA ILE A 5 2.59 -8.20 5.31
C ILE A 5 2.62 -7.06 6.34
N LYS A 6 2.84 -7.38 7.62
CA LYS A 6 3.03 -6.34 8.64
C LYS A 6 4.24 -5.46 8.31
N ARG A 7 5.36 -6.06 7.91
CA ARG A 7 6.55 -5.32 7.50
C ARG A 7 6.29 -4.44 6.27
N PHE A 8 5.48 -4.95 5.33
CA PHE A 8 5.09 -4.20 4.15
C PHE A 8 4.45 -2.86 4.53
N TYR A 9 3.52 -2.86 5.48
CA TYR A 9 2.84 -1.63 5.91
C TYR A 9 3.61 -0.85 6.98
N ASP A 10 4.08 -1.52 8.02
CA ASP A 10 4.69 -0.83 9.17
C ASP A 10 6.07 -0.28 8.85
N GLU A 11 6.90 -1.04 8.13
CA GLU A 11 8.29 -0.65 7.90
C GLU A 11 8.46 0.09 6.57
N VAL A 12 7.92 -0.43 5.46
CA VAL A 12 8.12 0.20 4.16
C VAL A 12 7.24 1.43 4.00
N LEU A 13 5.96 1.33 4.27
CA LEU A 13 5.02 2.42 4.04
C LEU A 13 4.96 3.41 5.19
N ASN A 14 4.75 2.95 6.41
CA ASN A 14 4.63 3.84 7.57
C ASN A 14 5.96 4.43 8.02
N ALA A 15 7.01 3.61 8.10
CA ALA A 15 8.32 4.06 8.58
C ALA A 15 9.25 4.58 7.47
N ASP A 16 8.81 4.50 6.22
CA ASP A 16 9.59 4.94 5.05
C ASP A 16 10.94 4.21 4.93
N ASP A 17 11.01 2.97 5.42
CA ASP A 17 12.20 2.13 5.32
C ASP A 17 12.14 1.33 4.02
N LEU A 18 12.53 1.96 2.93
CA LEU A 18 12.40 1.40 1.59
C LEU A 18 13.27 0.16 1.36
N ASP A 19 14.39 0.04 2.06
CA ASP A 19 15.30 -1.10 1.89
C ASP A 19 14.65 -2.42 2.32
N VAL A 20 13.66 -2.39 3.21
CA VAL A 20 12.92 -3.57 3.63
C VAL A 20 12.19 -4.22 2.45
N ALA A 21 11.82 -3.45 1.43
CA ALA A 21 11.16 -3.99 0.23
C ALA A 21 12.01 -5.08 -0.43
N ASP A 22 13.33 -4.95 -0.40
CA ASP A 22 14.24 -5.95 -0.98
C ASP A 22 14.15 -7.30 -0.28
N GLU A 23 13.72 -7.32 0.99
CA GLU A 23 13.61 -8.54 1.78
C GLU A 23 12.25 -9.22 1.66
N ILE A 24 11.19 -8.47 1.37
CA ILE A 24 9.81 -8.97 1.47
C ILE A 24 9.06 -9.05 0.15
N VAL A 25 9.58 -8.48 -0.93
CA VAL A 25 8.89 -8.45 -2.23
C VAL A 25 9.68 -9.27 -3.25
N GLY A 26 8.97 -10.17 -3.96
CA GLY A 26 9.56 -11.00 -5.00
C GLY A 26 9.77 -10.25 -6.31
N PRO A 27 10.57 -10.83 -7.23
CA PRO A 27 10.98 -10.13 -8.47
C PRO A 27 9.84 -9.87 -9.46
N GLY A 28 8.76 -10.64 -9.37
CA GLY A 28 7.61 -10.48 -10.28
C GLY A 28 6.52 -9.55 -9.78
N PHE A 29 6.71 -8.95 -8.63
CA PHE A 29 5.71 -8.06 -8.05
C PHE A 29 5.49 -6.83 -8.93
N ALA A 30 4.25 -6.63 -9.39
CA ALA A 30 3.91 -5.53 -10.30
C ALA A 30 2.51 -5.01 -9.94
N PRO A 31 2.39 -4.13 -8.93
CA PRO A 31 1.10 -3.72 -8.40
C PRO A 31 0.22 -2.97 -9.41
N ARG A 32 0.81 -2.41 -10.45
CA ARG A 32 0.06 -1.65 -11.47
C ARG A 32 0.18 -2.24 -12.87
N GLY A 33 0.76 -3.45 -12.98
CA GLY A 33 0.97 -4.09 -14.27
C GLY A 33 1.89 -3.33 -15.18
N GLY A 34 2.75 -2.45 -14.63
CA GLY A 34 3.66 -1.62 -15.41
C GLY A 34 5.00 -2.30 -15.70
N ASP A 35 5.92 -1.52 -16.27
CA ASP A 35 7.24 -2.00 -16.64
C ASP A 35 8.15 -2.23 -15.45
N VAL A 36 7.86 -1.57 -14.32
CA VAL A 36 8.66 -1.71 -13.10
C VAL A 36 8.10 -2.84 -12.27
N THR A 37 8.96 -3.81 -11.93
CA THR A 37 8.58 -4.98 -11.14
C THR A 37 9.51 -5.14 -9.94
N GLY A 38 9.10 -6.01 -9.01
CA GLY A 38 9.89 -6.36 -7.85
C GLY A 38 9.91 -5.29 -6.76
N PRO A 39 10.96 -5.32 -5.92
CA PRO A 39 11.07 -4.36 -4.82
C PRO A 39 11.01 -2.90 -5.26
N GLU A 40 11.55 -2.57 -6.42
CA GLU A 40 11.52 -1.20 -6.93
C GLU A 40 10.09 -0.72 -7.18
N ALA A 41 9.19 -1.61 -7.61
CA ALA A 41 7.78 -1.25 -7.80
C ALA A 41 7.13 -0.81 -6.50
N LEU A 42 7.44 -1.49 -5.39
CA LEU A 42 6.95 -1.09 -4.07
C LEU A 42 7.57 0.23 -3.62
N LYS A 43 8.88 0.40 -3.86
CA LYS A 43 9.57 1.65 -3.49
C LYS A 43 8.97 2.85 -4.22
N GLN A 44 8.67 2.70 -5.51
CA GLN A 44 8.03 3.77 -6.28
C GLN A 44 6.63 4.09 -5.75
N THR A 45 5.86 3.06 -5.43
CA THR A 45 4.52 3.25 -4.84
C THR A 45 4.62 3.98 -3.51
N ALA A 46 5.57 3.60 -2.65
CA ALA A 46 5.77 4.24 -1.36
C ALA A 46 6.13 5.72 -1.53
N ARG A 47 7.04 6.05 -2.44
CA ARG A 47 7.43 7.44 -2.73
C ARG A 47 6.25 8.26 -3.25
N TYR A 48 5.46 7.67 -4.14
CA TYR A 48 4.28 8.33 -4.68
C TYR A 48 3.26 8.66 -3.59
N LEU A 49 2.93 7.66 -2.77
CA LEU A 49 1.96 7.86 -1.68
C LEU A 49 2.45 8.91 -0.69
N ARG A 50 3.74 8.92 -0.37
CA ARG A 50 4.30 9.90 0.56
C ARG A 50 4.36 11.30 -0.05
N SER A 51 4.49 11.42 -1.36
CA SER A 51 4.41 12.72 -2.02
C SER A 51 3.01 13.32 -1.96
N ALA A 52 1.99 12.45 -2.00
CA ALA A 52 0.59 12.87 -1.90
C ALA A 52 0.18 13.14 -0.44
N LEU A 53 0.66 12.29 0.48
CA LEU A 53 0.34 12.34 1.90
C LEU A 53 1.65 12.25 2.69
N PRO A 54 2.35 13.38 2.92
CA PRO A 54 3.66 13.34 3.59
C PRO A 54 3.64 12.75 5.00
N ASP A 55 2.50 12.87 5.69
CA ASP A 55 2.26 12.34 7.03
C ASP A 55 1.48 11.03 7.01
N LEU A 56 1.52 10.27 5.92
CA LEU A 56 0.69 9.07 5.75
C LEU A 56 0.85 8.07 6.89
N ARG A 57 -0.26 7.38 7.18
CA ARG A 57 -0.28 6.26 8.11
C ARG A 57 -1.30 5.24 7.65
N PHE A 58 -0.85 4.00 7.51
CA PHE A 58 -1.72 2.84 7.29
C PHE A 58 -2.01 2.19 8.63
N ASP A 59 -3.28 1.97 8.92
CA ASP A 59 -3.72 1.20 10.08
C ASP A 59 -4.41 -0.06 9.60
N ILE A 60 -3.82 -1.23 9.92
CA ILE A 60 -4.39 -2.52 9.53
C ILE A 60 -5.50 -2.88 10.51
N GLU A 61 -6.73 -3.00 9.99
CA GLU A 61 -7.92 -3.34 10.78
C GLU A 61 -8.08 -4.85 10.94
N ASP A 62 -7.87 -5.60 9.85
CA ASP A 62 -7.97 -7.06 9.82
C ASP A 62 -6.86 -7.66 8.96
N MET A 63 -6.44 -8.87 9.33
CA MET A 63 -5.50 -9.64 8.54
C MET A 63 -5.83 -11.14 8.67
N ILE A 64 -6.14 -11.76 7.54
CA ILE A 64 -6.55 -13.16 7.47
C ILE A 64 -5.63 -13.89 6.49
N ALA A 65 -5.11 -15.03 6.89
CA ALA A 65 -4.22 -15.83 6.04
C ALA A 65 -4.78 -17.21 5.82
N GLU A 66 -4.74 -17.70 4.59
CA GLU A 66 -5.11 -19.05 4.22
C GLU A 66 -4.30 -19.49 3.00
N GLY A 67 -3.67 -20.67 3.07
CA GLY A 67 -2.83 -21.16 1.98
C GLY A 67 -1.67 -20.21 1.73
N ASP A 68 -1.50 -19.78 0.49
CA ASP A 68 -0.48 -18.82 0.09
C ASP A 68 -1.01 -17.38 0.02
N ARG A 69 -2.19 -17.12 0.57
CA ARG A 69 -2.85 -15.82 0.48
C ARG A 69 -3.03 -15.16 1.82
N VAL A 70 -2.88 -13.84 1.82
CA VAL A 70 -3.17 -12.99 2.98
C VAL A 70 -4.12 -11.89 2.53
N ALA A 71 -5.23 -11.73 3.24
CA ALA A 71 -6.17 -10.65 2.99
C ALA A 71 -6.04 -9.63 4.11
N THR A 72 -6.01 -8.35 3.76
CA THR A 72 -5.97 -7.26 4.72
C THR A 72 -7.10 -6.29 4.46
N ARG A 73 -7.55 -5.65 5.54
CA ARG A 73 -8.43 -4.49 5.45
C ARG A 73 -7.75 -3.37 6.23
N TRP A 74 -7.54 -2.23 5.59
CA TRP A 74 -6.81 -1.14 6.22
C TRP A 74 -7.45 0.22 5.94
N THR A 75 -7.06 1.19 6.76
CA THR A 75 -7.39 2.60 6.56
C THR A 75 -6.09 3.37 6.39
N LEU A 76 -6.01 4.15 5.33
CA LEU A 76 -4.91 5.07 5.07
C LEU A 76 -5.36 6.47 5.47
N ARG A 77 -4.56 7.14 6.29
CA ARG A 77 -4.83 8.52 6.73
C ARG A 77 -3.63 9.41 6.42
N GLY A 78 -3.90 10.66 6.14
CA GLY A 78 -2.86 11.66 5.93
C GLY A 78 -3.47 12.98 5.50
N THR A 79 -2.62 13.99 5.36
CA THR A 79 -3.02 15.31 4.86
C THR A 79 -2.78 15.35 3.36
N HIS A 80 -3.83 15.71 2.59
CA HIS A 80 -3.80 15.67 1.12
C HIS A 80 -3.04 16.89 0.58
N GLU A 81 -1.73 16.76 0.46
CA GLU A 81 -0.84 17.85 0.06
C GLU A 81 -0.25 17.69 -1.35
N GLY A 82 -0.43 16.53 -1.98
CA GLY A 82 -0.02 16.29 -3.37
C GLY A 82 -1.11 15.57 -4.13
N ASP A 83 -0.95 15.44 -5.45
CA ASP A 83 -1.90 14.71 -6.28
C ASP A 83 -2.06 13.27 -5.78
N PHE A 84 -3.31 12.84 -5.58
CA PHE A 84 -3.62 11.49 -5.13
C PHE A 84 -4.53 10.83 -6.17
N PHE A 85 -3.92 10.03 -7.04
CA PHE A 85 -4.61 9.29 -8.12
C PHE A 85 -5.55 10.19 -8.95
N GLY A 86 -5.06 11.35 -9.36
CA GLY A 86 -5.81 12.31 -10.16
C GLY A 86 -6.64 13.31 -9.36
N PHE A 87 -6.72 13.16 -8.04
CA PHE A 87 -7.38 14.16 -7.19
C PHE A 87 -6.39 15.25 -6.80
N PRO A 88 -6.65 16.52 -7.16
CA PRO A 88 -5.78 17.62 -6.81
C PRO A 88 -5.69 17.81 -5.29
N PRO A 89 -4.55 18.31 -4.77
CA PRO A 89 -4.40 18.47 -3.33
C PRO A 89 -5.43 19.45 -2.75
N THR A 90 -5.99 19.07 -1.60
CA THR A 90 -7.01 19.86 -0.90
C THR A 90 -6.48 20.52 0.37
N GLY A 91 -5.32 20.06 0.87
CA GLY A 91 -4.79 20.48 2.17
C GLY A 91 -5.58 19.96 3.36
N LYS A 92 -6.56 19.08 3.12
CA LYS A 92 -7.44 18.54 4.15
C LYS A 92 -7.06 17.13 4.54
N PRO A 93 -7.46 16.65 5.73
CA PRO A 93 -7.29 15.25 6.09
C PRO A 93 -8.00 14.35 5.08
N LEU A 94 -7.29 13.29 4.68
CA LEU A 94 -7.80 12.28 3.75
C LEU A 94 -7.85 10.95 4.48
N GLU A 95 -8.93 10.20 4.28
CA GLU A 95 -9.09 8.85 4.80
C GLU A 95 -9.55 7.94 3.67
N VAL A 96 -8.78 6.90 3.40
CA VAL A 96 -9.07 5.92 2.34
C VAL A 96 -9.10 4.53 2.97
N ARG A 97 -10.15 3.77 2.68
CA ARG A 97 -10.29 2.39 3.14
C ARG A 97 -10.15 1.43 1.97
N ALA A 98 -9.55 0.29 2.23
CA ALA A 98 -9.37 -0.73 1.21
C ALA A 98 -9.30 -2.13 1.82
N CYS A 99 -9.57 -3.12 0.96
CA CYS A 99 -9.26 -4.51 1.21
C CYS A 99 -8.24 -4.93 0.15
N VAL A 100 -7.21 -5.66 0.57
CA VAL A 100 -6.13 -6.07 -0.33
C VAL A 100 -5.83 -7.54 -0.10
N VAL A 101 -5.74 -8.30 -1.19
CA VAL A 101 -5.32 -9.69 -1.15
C VAL A 101 -3.89 -9.77 -1.69
N PHE A 102 -3.04 -10.47 -0.97
CA PHE A 102 -1.66 -10.74 -1.37
C PHE A 102 -1.49 -12.22 -1.65
N ARG A 103 -0.70 -12.57 -2.66
CA ARG A 103 -0.23 -13.93 -2.86
C ARG A 103 1.25 -14.00 -2.50
N MET A 104 1.61 -14.99 -1.70
CA MET A 104 2.97 -15.21 -1.25
C MET A 104 3.64 -16.31 -2.08
N GLU A 105 4.94 -16.16 -2.32
CA GLU A 105 5.76 -17.17 -2.99
C GLU A 105 7.18 -17.08 -2.43
N ASP A 106 7.72 -18.21 -1.99
CA ASP A 106 9.06 -18.26 -1.39
C ASP A 106 9.27 -17.27 -0.23
N GLY A 107 8.23 -17.07 0.57
CA GLY A 107 8.29 -16.18 1.73
C GLY A 107 8.22 -14.70 1.39
N LYS A 108 7.92 -14.36 0.14
CA LYS A 108 7.85 -12.97 -0.33
C LYS A 108 6.51 -12.68 -1.00
N VAL A 109 6.15 -11.41 -1.08
CA VAL A 109 4.94 -10.99 -1.79
C VAL A 109 5.18 -11.13 -3.30
N ALA A 110 4.36 -11.97 -3.95
CA ALA A 110 4.45 -12.20 -5.40
C ALA A 110 3.41 -11.39 -6.17
N GLU A 111 2.19 -11.27 -5.64
CA GLU A 111 1.11 -10.54 -6.29
C GLU A 111 0.26 -9.80 -5.27
N ILE A 112 -0.42 -8.75 -5.75
CA ILE A 112 -1.29 -7.92 -4.93
C ILE A 112 -2.55 -7.57 -5.73
N TRP A 113 -3.71 -7.67 -5.07
CA TRP A 113 -5.00 -7.25 -5.64
C TRP A 113 -5.68 -6.29 -4.68
N PRO A 114 -5.49 -4.97 -4.86
CA PRO A 114 -6.17 -3.97 -4.03
C PRO A 114 -7.60 -3.74 -4.50
N VAL A 115 -8.51 -3.58 -3.55
CA VAL A 115 -9.87 -3.15 -3.79
C VAL A 115 -10.12 -1.93 -2.90
N ILE A 116 -10.19 -0.77 -3.51
CA ILE A 116 -10.34 0.49 -2.81
C ILE A 116 -11.83 0.80 -2.62
N ASP A 117 -12.20 1.23 -1.42
CA ASP A 117 -13.55 1.72 -1.15
C ASP A 117 -13.73 3.08 -1.85
N SER A 118 -14.45 3.05 -2.98
CA SER A 118 -14.64 4.25 -3.80
C SER A 118 -15.40 5.36 -3.08
N SER A 119 -16.24 5.04 -2.10
CA SER A 119 -16.94 6.05 -1.32
C SER A 119 -15.96 6.85 -0.45
N SER A 120 -14.91 6.20 0.07
CA SER A 120 -13.87 6.90 0.82
C SER A 120 -13.02 7.80 -0.07
N LEU A 121 -12.78 7.38 -1.33
CA LEU A 121 -12.08 8.22 -2.31
C LEU A 121 -12.93 9.43 -2.73
N ALA A 122 -14.24 9.26 -2.86
CA ALA A 122 -15.13 10.36 -3.20
C ALA A 122 -15.06 11.49 -2.17
N ALA A 123 -14.84 11.17 -0.89
CA ALA A 123 -14.67 12.16 0.16
C ALA A 123 -13.42 13.03 -0.05
N ALA A 124 -12.41 12.53 -0.77
CA ALA A 124 -11.19 13.28 -1.06
C ALA A 124 -11.42 14.46 -2.00
N ARG A 125 -12.54 14.49 -2.71
CA ARG A 125 -12.90 15.59 -3.62
C ARG A 125 -13.38 16.83 -2.89
N GLY A 126 -13.68 16.67 -1.64
CA GLY A 126 -14.11 17.69 -0.79
C GLY A 126 -14.85 18.43 -0.39
#